data_18c73fd717b35d8e59984c2aa198a7a9
#
_entry.id   18c73fd717b35d8e59984c2aa198a7a9
#
_cell.length_a   1.000
_cell.length_b   1.000
_cell.length_c   1.000
_cell.angle_alpha   90.00
_cell.angle_beta   90.00
_cell.angle_gamma   90.00
#
_symmetry.space_group_name_H-M   'P 1'
#
loop_
_entity.id
_entity.type
_entity.pdbx_description
1 polymer ?
#
loop_
_entity_poly.entity_id
_entity_poly.type
_entity_poly.pdbx_seq_one_letter_code
_entity_poly.pdbx_strand_id
1 'polypeptide(L)'
;MAYEIVCESEAKRYRSDCASVLTKTCEILKRKNIIAQFSLVGSGAKNLITRNGNGPYDLDYNLVVIKADERYWKDLRLLKDTVRNALNKAERKDFFSDAMDSRSCLTTLLHFNDSPNVEFSFDVAILTKNRNGDYMRLIHNKNAFCFGYDQYTWNEVPKSHDVKEKADAIKAEGLWQKARDRYVELKNMYLSRQGNTHPSFIVYVEAVNEIYYKYFR
;
A
#
# COMPACT_ATOMS: atom_id res chain seq x y z
N MET A 1 12.07 -21.75 3.23
CA MET A 1 12.44 -20.35 2.98
C MET A 1 11.91 -19.53 4.14
N ALA A 2 12.55 -18.44 4.48
CA ALA A 2 12.19 -17.59 5.62
C ALA A 2 12.00 -16.14 5.15
N TYR A 3 11.20 -15.37 5.90
CA TYR A 3 11.11 -13.94 5.69
C TYR A 3 12.36 -13.25 6.20
N GLU A 4 12.85 -12.28 5.42
CA GLU A 4 13.97 -11.40 5.75
C GLU A 4 13.58 -9.95 5.45
N ILE A 5 14.17 -9.00 6.16
CA ILE A 5 14.04 -7.58 5.84
C ILE A 5 14.77 -7.31 4.51
N VAL A 6 14.07 -6.64 3.60
CA VAL A 6 14.66 -6.19 2.34
C VAL A 6 15.76 -5.16 2.62
N CYS A 7 16.88 -5.29 1.92
CA CYS A 7 18.00 -4.35 2.05
C CYS A 7 17.55 -2.91 1.78
N GLU A 8 18.02 -1.98 2.59
CA GLU A 8 17.59 -0.57 2.50
C GLU A 8 17.95 0.07 1.15
N SER A 9 19.11 -0.27 0.58
CA SER A 9 19.53 0.24 -0.73
C SER A 9 18.58 -0.21 -1.85
N GLU A 10 18.18 -1.48 -1.83
CA GLU A 10 17.22 -2.03 -2.77
C GLU A 10 15.83 -1.38 -2.59
N ALA A 11 15.33 -1.34 -1.36
CA ALA A 11 14.05 -0.71 -1.05
C ALA A 11 14.03 0.79 -1.43
N LYS A 12 15.13 1.50 -1.25
CA LYS A 12 15.29 2.91 -1.61
C LYS A 12 15.18 3.12 -3.13
N ARG A 13 15.80 2.23 -3.92
CA ARG A 13 15.71 2.27 -5.38
C ARG A 13 14.25 2.19 -5.83
N TYR A 14 13.52 1.15 -5.42
CA TYR A 14 12.13 0.96 -5.83
C TYR A 14 11.19 2.05 -5.29
N ARG A 15 11.45 2.58 -4.08
CA ARG A 15 10.73 3.76 -3.58
C ARG A 15 10.91 4.97 -4.49
N SER A 16 12.13 5.20 -4.99
CA SER A 16 12.45 6.29 -5.91
C SER A 16 11.73 6.13 -7.26
N ASP A 17 11.75 4.90 -7.80
CA ASP A 17 11.10 4.60 -9.08
C ASP A 17 9.57 4.78 -8.96
N CYS A 18 8.94 4.21 -7.92
CA CYS A 18 7.52 4.42 -7.64
C CYS A 18 7.17 5.91 -7.44
N ALA A 19 7.99 6.65 -6.70
CA ALA A 19 7.76 8.08 -6.49
C ALA A 19 7.82 8.87 -7.80
N SER A 20 8.74 8.52 -8.71
CA SER A 20 8.82 9.11 -10.06
C SER A 20 7.53 8.86 -10.86
N VAL A 21 7.07 7.60 -10.91
CA VAL A 21 5.83 7.21 -11.58
C VAL A 21 4.63 7.95 -10.98
N LEU A 22 4.49 7.98 -9.66
CA LEU A 22 3.37 8.63 -8.98
C LEU A 22 3.38 10.15 -9.12
N THR A 23 4.55 10.78 -9.19
CA THR A 23 4.69 12.22 -9.51
C THR A 23 4.15 12.51 -10.91
N LYS A 24 4.60 11.76 -11.92
CA LYS A 24 4.08 11.88 -13.30
C LYS A 24 2.57 11.61 -13.35
N THR A 25 2.09 10.63 -12.57
CA THR A 25 0.65 10.32 -12.46
C THR A 25 -0.13 11.54 -11.95
N CYS A 26 0.33 12.17 -10.88
CA CYS A 26 -0.30 13.38 -10.34
C CYS A 26 -0.30 14.55 -11.34
N GLU A 27 0.76 14.72 -12.13
CA GLU A 27 0.82 15.72 -13.21
C GLU A 27 -0.21 15.45 -14.31
N ILE A 28 -0.37 14.18 -14.72
CA ILE A 28 -1.39 13.79 -15.71
C ILE A 28 -2.80 14.02 -15.17
N LEU A 29 -3.05 13.68 -13.90
CA LEU A 29 -4.32 13.91 -13.23
C LEU A 29 -4.65 15.40 -13.13
N LYS A 30 -3.66 16.24 -12.81
CA LYS A 30 -3.82 17.70 -12.74
C LYS A 30 -4.35 18.28 -14.04
N ARG A 31 -3.87 17.78 -15.22
CA ARG A 31 -4.38 18.18 -16.55
C ARG A 31 -5.82 17.75 -16.81
N LYS A 32 -6.37 16.87 -15.99
CA LYS A 32 -7.78 16.41 -16.01
C LYS A 32 -8.61 17.03 -14.88
N ASN A 33 -8.11 18.11 -14.26
CA ASN A 33 -8.72 18.78 -13.10
C ASN A 33 -8.89 17.88 -11.88
N ILE A 34 -7.97 16.91 -11.68
CA ILE A 34 -7.89 16.11 -10.45
C ILE A 34 -6.60 16.51 -9.74
N ILE A 35 -6.73 17.09 -8.56
CA ILE A 35 -5.59 17.41 -7.67
C ILE A 35 -5.45 16.27 -6.67
N ALA A 36 -4.31 15.60 -6.70
CA ALA A 36 -4.02 14.49 -5.80
C ALA A 36 -2.61 14.58 -5.23
N GLN A 37 -2.41 13.96 -4.08
CA GLN A 37 -1.10 13.77 -3.42
C GLN A 37 -0.92 12.30 -3.10
N PHE A 38 0.31 11.82 -3.12
CA PHE A 38 0.61 10.44 -2.74
C PHE A 38 1.51 10.38 -1.50
N SER A 39 1.42 9.27 -0.78
CA SER A 39 2.27 8.95 0.35
C SER A 39 2.53 7.46 0.43
N LEU A 40 3.78 7.09 0.76
CA LEU A 40 4.14 5.72 1.08
C LEU A 40 3.48 5.33 2.41
N VAL A 41 2.90 4.14 2.46
CA VAL A 41 2.22 3.59 3.65
C VAL A 41 2.67 2.15 3.91
N GLY A 42 1.96 1.40 4.72
CA GLY A 42 2.23 -0.03 4.95
C GLY A 42 3.60 -0.31 5.55
N SER A 43 4.19 -1.42 5.12
CA SER A 43 5.52 -1.89 5.54
C SER A 43 6.63 -0.95 5.06
N GLY A 44 6.45 -0.36 3.88
CA GLY A 44 7.40 0.57 3.28
C GLY A 44 7.67 1.81 4.13
N ALA A 45 6.61 2.43 4.68
CA ALA A 45 6.71 3.61 5.54
C ALA A 45 7.33 3.33 6.91
N LYS A 46 7.37 2.06 7.32
CA LYS A 46 7.83 1.61 8.64
C LYS A 46 9.22 0.98 8.61
N ASN A 47 9.85 0.84 7.44
CA ASN A 47 11.07 0.06 7.22
C ASN A 47 10.91 -1.42 7.67
N LEU A 48 9.74 -1.99 7.37
CA LEU A 48 9.35 -3.36 7.68
C LEU A 48 9.09 -4.19 6.41
N ILE A 49 9.64 -3.77 5.28
CA ILE A 49 9.51 -4.52 4.03
C ILE A 49 10.20 -5.86 4.21
N THR A 50 9.48 -6.95 3.96
CA THR A 50 10.01 -8.31 4.05
C THR A 50 9.75 -9.06 2.76
N ARG A 51 10.67 -9.94 2.39
CA ARG A 51 10.49 -10.93 1.33
C ARG A 51 10.76 -12.34 1.84
N ASN A 52 10.19 -13.34 1.20
CA ASN A 52 10.40 -14.75 1.51
C ASN A 52 11.41 -15.33 0.51
N GLY A 53 12.65 -15.50 0.93
CA GLY A 53 13.76 -15.90 0.05
C GLY A 53 13.94 -14.91 -1.11
N ASN A 54 13.91 -15.41 -2.34
CA ASN A 54 14.00 -14.57 -3.56
C ASN A 54 12.62 -14.17 -4.11
N GLY A 55 11.55 -14.32 -3.32
CA GLY A 55 10.21 -13.95 -3.74
C GLY A 55 10.01 -12.44 -3.90
N PRO A 56 8.92 -12.02 -4.54
CA PRO A 56 8.59 -10.61 -4.68
C PRO A 56 8.22 -9.98 -3.34
N TYR A 57 8.30 -8.67 -3.29
CA TYR A 57 7.72 -7.83 -2.24
C TYR A 57 6.99 -6.65 -2.84
N ASP A 58 6.22 -5.95 -2.02
CA ASP A 58 5.35 -4.85 -2.42
C ASP A 58 5.59 -3.58 -1.62
N LEU A 59 5.23 -2.46 -2.24
CA LEU A 59 5.12 -1.16 -1.59
C LEU A 59 3.70 -0.64 -1.73
N ASP A 60 3.13 -0.17 -0.63
CA ASP A 60 1.80 0.40 -0.58
C ASP A 60 1.84 1.92 -0.63
N TYR A 61 1.02 2.52 -1.48
CA TYR A 61 0.83 3.96 -1.57
C TYR A 61 -0.63 4.35 -1.42
N ASN A 62 -0.86 5.45 -0.73
CA ASN A 62 -2.13 6.15 -0.78
C ASN A 62 -2.04 7.31 -1.78
N LEU A 63 -2.97 7.39 -2.73
CA LEU A 63 -3.20 8.53 -3.60
C LEU A 63 -4.45 9.26 -3.10
N VAL A 64 -4.27 10.39 -2.43
CA VAL A 64 -5.36 11.17 -1.84
C VAL A 64 -5.83 12.21 -2.85
N VAL A 65 -7.05 12.06 -3.34
CA VAL A 65 -7.73 13.06 -4.19
C VAL A 65 -8.23 14.19 -3.29
N ILE A 66 -7.64 15.38 -3.47
CA ILE A 66 -7.95 16.59 -2.69
C ILE A 66 -9.08 17.38 -3.35
N LYS A 67 -9.04 17.46 -4.68
CA LYS A 67 -10.02 18.20 -5.49
C LYS A 67 -10.17 17.51 -6.84
N ALA A 68 -11.41 17.44 -7.33
CA ALA A 68 -11.71 16.97 -8.69
C ALA A 68 -12.97 17.66 -9.22
N ASP A 69 -13.18 17.62 -10.53
CA ASP A 69 -14.44 18.05 -11.14
C ASP A 69 -15.61 17.21 -10.61
N GLU A 70 -16.80 17.79 -10.55
CA GLU A 70 -18.01 17.17 -9.99
C GLU A 70 -18.35 15.83 -10.65
N ARG A 71 -18.06 15.66 -11.93
CA ARG A 71 -18.27 14.39 -12.66
C ARG A 71 -17.56 13.21 -12.03
N TYR A 72 -16.37 13.40 -11.46
CA TYR A 72 -15.59 12.33 -10.82
C TYR A 72 -16.15 11.94 -9.44
N TRP A 73 -16.79 12.89 -8.75
CA TRP A 73 -17.47 12.60 -7.50
C TRP A 73 -18.83 11.90 -7.70
N LYS A 74 -19.48 12.16 -8.84
CA LYS A 74 -20.74 11.50 -9.23
C LYS A 74 -20.51 10.12 -9.83
N ASP A 75 -19.37 9.91 -10.51
CA ASP A 75 -19.00 8.64 -11.14
C ASP A 75 -17.64 8.17 -10.64
N LEU A 76 -17.65 7.33 -9.60
CA LEU A 76 -16.46 6.80 -8.96
C LEU A 76 -15.73 5.77 -9.85
N ARG A 77 -16.42 5.12 -10.79
CA ARG A 77 -15.82 4.29 -11.81
C ARG A 77 -14.96 5.14 -12.73
N LEU A 78 -15.52 6.25 -13.23
CA LEU A 78 -14.79 7.20 -14.06
C LEU A 78 -13.53 7.73 -13.33
N LEU A 79 -13.66 8.03 -12.03
CA LEU A 79 -12.51 8.45 -11.22
C LEU A 79 -11.42 7.37 -11.19
N LYS A 80 -11.78 6.12 -10.84
CA LYS A 80 -10.83 5.01 -10.73
C LYS A 80 -10.16 4.70 -12.07
N ASP A 81 -10.92 4.65 -13.15
CA ASP A 81 -10.41 4.42 -14.50
C ASP A 81 -9.50 5.56 -14.96
N THR A 82 -9.81 6.81 -14.58
CA THR A 82 -8.97 7.97 -14.90
C THR A 82 -7.63 7.90 -14.18
N VAL A 83 -7.62 7.50 -12.91
CA VAL A 83 -6.38 7.28 -12.12
C VAL A 83 -5.58 6.12 -12.72
N ARG A 84 -6.21 4.99 -13.01
CA ARG A 84 -5.55 3.84 -13.65
C ARG A 84 -4.89 4.20 -14.97
N ASN A 85 -5.62 4.89 -15.85
CA ASN A 85 -5.10 5.33 -17.15
C ASN A 85 -3.96 6.34 -17.01
N ALA A 86 -3.98 7.20 -15.98
CA ALA A 86 -2.90 8.13 -15.70
C ALA A 86 -1.65 7.38 -15.20
N LEU A 87 -1.83 6.37 -14.35
CA LEU A 87 -0.78 5.49 -13.86
C LEU A 87 -0.12 4.74 -15.01
N ASN A 88 -0.89 4.00 -15.83
CA ASN A 88 -0.39 3.28 -17.00
C ASN A 88 0.37 4.20 -17.98
N LYS A 89 -0.11 5.45 -18.15
CA LYS A 89 0.59 6.41 -19.01
C LYS A 89 1.90 6.89 -18.41
N ALA A 90 1.98 7.00 -17.09
CA ALA A 90 3.20 7.38 -16.38
C ALA A 90 4.26 6.27 -16.44
N GLU A 91 3.83 5.00 -16.41
CA GLU A 91 4.66 3.79 -16.39
C GLU A 91 5.24 3.40 -17.75
N ARG A 92 4.67 3.85 -18.87
CA ARG A 92 5.02 3.42 -20.27
C ARG A 92 6.51 3.47 -20.63
N LYS A 93 7.37 3.97 -19.75
CA LYS A 93 8.82 4.04 -19.95
C LYS A 93 9.63 3.18 -18.97
N ASP A 94 8.99 2.59 -17.98
CA ASP A 94 9.68 2.11 -16.79
C ASP A 94 9.43 0.61 -16.48
N PHE A 95 9.35 -0.28 -17.43
CA PHE A 95 9.32 -1.76 -17.25
C PHE A 95 8.17 -2.32 -16.39
N PHE A 96 7.23 -1.51 -15.93
CA PHE A 96 6.07 -1.96 -15.17
C PHE A 96 4.93 -2.41 -16.09
N SER A 97 4.15 -3.39 -15.63
CA SER A 97 2.92 -3.81 -16.29
C SER A 97 1.82 -2.75 -16.14
N ASP A 98 0.83 -2.80 -17.03
CA ASP A 98 -0.39 -2.01 -16.86
C ASP A 98 -1.05 -2.33 -15.51
N ALA A 99 -1.53 -1.28 -14.82
CA ALA A 99 -2.13 -1.39 -13.51
C ALA A 99 -3.40 -2.25 -13.53
N MET A 100 -3.39 -3.31 -12.74
CA MET A 100 -4.53 -4.19 -12.52
C MET A 100 -5.49 -3.59 -11.51
N ASP A 101 -6.79 -3.64 -11.82
CA ASP A 101 -7.83 -3.18 -10.91
C ASP A 101 -8.22 -4.27 -9.92
N SER A 102 -7.87 -4.08 -8.66
CA SER A 102 -8.34 -4.87 -7.54
C SER A 102 -9.49 -4.18 -6.79
N ARG A 103 -10.04 -4.85 -5.78
CA ARG A 103 -11.13 -4.30 -4.98
C ARG A 103 -10.80 -2.95 -4.34
N SER A 104 -9.61 -2.81 -3.76
CA SER A 104 -9.24 -1.67 -2.91
C SER A 104 -8.05 -0.85 -3.41
N CYS A 105 -7.35 -1.30 -4.45
CA CYS A 105 -6.18 -0.64 -5.00
C CYS A 105 -6.04 -0.87 -6.51
N LEU A 106 -5.05 -0.20 -7.09
CA LEU A 106 -4.51 -0.47 -8.41
C LEU A 106 -3.12 -1.08 -8.20
N THR A 107 -2.87 -2.26 -8.73
CA THR A 107 -1.62 -3.00 -8.55
C THR A 107 -0.81 -2.99 -9.83
N THR A 108 0.46 -2.63 -9.74
CA THR A 108 1.41 -2.65 -10.84
C THR A 108 2.54 -3.61 -10.53
N LEU A 109 2.95 -4.40 -11.52
CA LEU A 109 3.98 -5.43 -11.39
C LEU A 109 5.22 -5.05 -12.18
N LEU A 110 6.40 -5.24 -11.60
CA LEU A 110 7.68 -5.28 -12.28
C LEU A 110 8.12 -6.74 -12.40
N HIS A 111 8.44 -7.16 -13.60
CA HIS A 111 8.93 -8.50 -13.88
C HIS A 111 10.46 -8.51 -14.01
N PHE A 112 11.10 -9.59 -13.62
CA PHE A 112 12.51 -9.83 -13.96
C PHE A 112 12.68 -9.84 -15.49
N ASN A 113 13.80 -9.30 -15.96
CA ASN A 113 14.11 -9.27 -17.38
C ASN A 113 13.92 -10.66 -18.01
N ASP A 114 13.04 -10.71 -19.03
CA ASP A 114 12.70 -11.90 -19.80
C ASP A 114 12.13 -13.08 -18.98
N SER A 115 11.64 -12.83 -17.76
CA SER A 115 11.02 -13.85 -16.89
C SER A 115 9.57 -13.52 -16.59
N PRO A 116 8.66 -14.52 -16.51
CA PRO A 116 7.30 -14.33 -16.04
C PRO A 116 7.25 -14.07 -14.52
N ASN A 117 8.36 -14.22 -13.80
CA ASN A 117 8.41 -14.03 -12.36
C ASN A 117 8.34 -12.54 -11.99
N VAL A 118 7.47 -12.22 -11.04
CA VAL A 118 7.36 -10.87 -10.49
C VAL A 118 8.55 -10.63 -9.57
N GLU A 119 9.28 -9.54 -9.81
CA GLU A 119 10.37 -9.08 -8.94
C GLU A 119 9.82 -8.20 -7.82
N PHE A 120 8.90 -7.31 -8.18
CA PHE A 120 8.41 -6.27 -7.30
C PHE A 120 7.00 -5.85 -7.74
N SER A 121 6.20 -5.39 -6.79
CA SER A 121 4.91 -4.76 -7.08
C SER A 121 4.72 -3.50 -6.24
N PHE A 122 3.82 -2.62 -6.69
CA PHE A 122 3.31 -1.59 -5.82
C PHE A 122 1.81 -1.40 -5.97
N ASP A 123 1.17 -1.13 -4.87
CA ASP A 123 -0.26 -0.94 -4.75
C ASP A 123 -0.59 0.54 -4.52
N VAL A 124 -1.57 1.05 -5.25
CA VAL A 124 -2.05 2.42 -5.12
C VAL A 124 -3.51 2.40 -4.69
N ALA A 125 -3.77 2.72 -3.42
CA ALA A 125 -5.13 2.92 -2.91
C ALA A 125 -5.57 4.37 -3.18
N ILE A 126 -6.77 4.54 -3.75
CA ILE A 126 -7.35 5.85 -4.02
C ILE A 126 -8.17 6.28 -2.80
N LEU A 127 -7.81 7.41 -2.23
CA LEU A 127 -8.45 7.96 -1.04
C LEU A 127 -8.97 9.38 -1.28
N THR A 128 -9.90 9.78 -0.43
CA THR A 128 -10.28 11.19 -0.21
C THR A 128 -10.51 11.42 1.28
N LYS A 129 -10.83 12.65 1.67
CA LYS A 129 -11.28 12.98 3.04
C LYS A 129 -12.76 13.33 3.02
N ASN A 130 -13.50 12.83 4.02
CA ASN A 130 -14.87 13.26 4.27
C ASN A 130 -14.89 14.67 4.92
N ARG A 131 -16.08 15.19 5.20
CA ARG A 131 -16.25 16.51 5.84
C ARG A 131 -15.64 16.60 7.24
N ASN A 132 -15.48 15.47 7.92
CA ASN A 132 -14.89 15.39 9.25
C ASN A 132 -13.36 15.25 9.20
N GLY A 133 -12.77 15.15 8.00
CA GLY A 133 -11.34 14.94 7.80
C GLY A 133 -10.89 13.48 7.84
N ASP A 134 -11.82 12.52 8.00
CA ASP A 134 -11.51 11.10 7.99
C ASP A 134 -11.23 10.60 6.57
N TYR A 135 -10.29 9.67 6.46
CA TYR A 135 -9.96 9.07 5.18
C TYR A 135 -11.03 8.09 4.72
N MET A 136 -11.44 8.25 3.46
CA MET A 136 -12.35 7.36 2.74
C MET A 136 -11.58 6.68 1.61
N ARG A 137 -11.67 5.37 1.49
CA ARG A 137 -11.04 4.58 0.42
C ARG A 137 -12.05 4.23 -0.65
N LEU A 138 -11.67 4.39 -1.91
CA LEU A 138 -12.48 3.96 -3.05
C LEU A 138 -12.43 2.44 -3.16
N ILE A 139 -13.60 1.80 -3.07
CA ILE A 139 -13.78 0.35 -3.15
C ILE A 139 -14.54 0.00 -4.43
N HIS A 140 -14.02 -0.98 -5.16
CA HIS A 140 -14.67 -1.59 -6.32
C HIS A 140 -15.24 -2.95 -5.90
N ASN A 141 -16.55 -3.04 -5.69
CA ASN A 141 -17.24 -4.29 -5.43
C ASN A 141 -17.70 -4.90 -6.75
N LYS A 142 -16.91 -5.86 -7.24
CA LYS A 142 -17.21 -6.62 -8.46
C LYS A 142 -18.43 -7.48 -8.23
N ASN A 143 -19.34 -7.50 -9.21
CA ASN A 143 -20.58 -8.29 -9.16
C ASN A 143 -21.41 -8.07 -7.88
N ALA A 144 -21.50 -6.81 -7.42
CA ALA A 144 -22.19 -6.45 -6.16
C ALA A 144 -23.69 -6.77 -6.17
N PHE A 145 -24.28 -6.93 -7.35
CA PHE A 145 -25.69 -7.25 -7.54
C PHE A 145 -25.86 -8.59 -8.29
N CYS A 146 -26.99 -9.27 -8.04
CA CYS A 146 -27.32 -10.53 -8.71
C CYS A 146 -27.35 -10.48 -10.24
N PHE A 147 -27.34 -9.30 -10.84
CA PHE A 147 -27.27 -9.08 -12.29
C PHE A 147 -25.86 -8.78 -12.81
N GLY A 148 -24.80 -8.95 -11.99
CA GLY A 148 -23.41 -8.78 -12.45
C GLY A 148 -22.94 -7.33 -12.61
N TYR A 149 -23.62 -6.36 -12.00
CA TYR A 149 -23.18 -4.96 -12.02
C TYR A 149 -22.12 -4.68 -10.96
N ASP A 150 -21.07 -3.97 -11.36
CA ASP A 150 -20.02 -3.49 -10.46
C ASP A 150 -20.50 -2.25 -9.70
N GLN A 151 -20.14 -2.18 -8.42
CA GLN A 151 -20.44 -1.03 -7.57
C GLN A 151 -19.15 -0.37 -7.09
N TYR A 152 -19.10 0.95 -7.13
CA TYR A 152 -17.99 1.75 -6.60
C TYR A 152 -18.49 2.60 -5.43
N THR A 153 -17.79 2.53 -4.30
CA THR A 153 -18.18 3.22 -3.07
C THR A 153 -16.98 3.82 -2.35
N TRP A 154 -17.24 4.88 -1.58
CA TRP A 154 -16.29 5.37 -0.59
C TRP A 154 -16.54 4.67 0.74
N ASN A 155 -15.54 3.94 1.24
CA ASN A 155 -15.61 3.28 2.54
C ASN A 155 -14.62 3.92 3.51
N GLU A 156 -15.04 4.10 4.75
CA GLU A 156 -14.20 4.65 5.80
C GLU A 156 -12.98 3.75 6.04
N VAL A 157 -11.81 4.38 6.20
CA VAL A 157 -10.57 3.67 6.54
C VAL A 157 -10.53 3.49 8.05
N PRO A 158 -10.44 2.25 8.56
CA PRO A 158 -10.36 2.00 10.00
C PRO A 158 -9.19 2.74 10.65
N LYS A 159 -9.43 3.35 11.81
CA LYS A 159 -8.40 4.02 12.62
C LYS A 159 -7.69 2.98 13.48
N SER A 160 -6.35 2.95 13.41
CA SER A 160 -5.52 2.08 14.27
C SER A 160 -4.91 2.92 15.41
N HIS A 161 -5.73 3.33 16.38
CA HIS A 161 -5.39 4.38 17.34
C HIS A 161 -4.15 4.11 18.18
N ASP A 162 -4.06 2.95 18.83
CA ASP A 162 -3.02 2.71 19.85
C ASP A 162 -1.65 2.31 19.29
N VAL A 163 -1.63 1.68 18.12
CA VAL A 163 -0.40 1.11 17.55
C VAL A 163 0.58 2.20 17.13
N LYS A 164 0.06 3.33 16.63
CA LYS A 164 0.91 4.44 16.22
C LYS A 164 1.63 5.05 17.40
N GLU A 165 0.92 5.35 18.47
CA GLU A 165 1.48 5.95 19.69
C GLU A 165 2.55 5.04 20.32
N LYS A 166 2.27 3.74 20.43
CA LYS A 166 3.23 2.74 20.92
C LYS A 166 4.47 2.64 20.03
N ALA A 167 4.29 2.61 18.70
CA ALA A 167 5.41 2.58 17.77
C ALA A 167 6.26 3.86 17.83
N ASP A 168 5.64 5.02 18.01
CA ASP A 168 6.35 6.29 18.15
C ASP A 168 7.13 6.34 19.47
N ALA A 169 6.58 5.82 20.59
CA ALA A 169 7.30 5.67 21.86
C ALA A 169 8.51 4.73 21.73
N ILE A 170 8.34 3.55 21.10
CA ILE A 170 9.43 2.61 20.85
C ILE A 170 10.57 3.25 20.02
N LYS A 171 10.22 4.07 19.02
CA LYS A 171 11.21 4.79 18.20
C LYS A 171 11.94 5.87 19.00
N ALA A 172 11.23 6.62 19.83
CA ALA A 172 11.79 7.67 20.67
C ALA A 172 12.87 7.13 21.62
N GLU A 173 12.70 5.91 22.13
CA GLU A 173 13.66 5.21 23.00
C GLU A 173 14.73 4.42 22.21
N GLY A 174 14.80 4.56 20.88
CA GLY A 174 15.79 3.85 20.06
C GLY A 174 15.57 2.33 19.97
N LEU A 175 14.42 1.81 20.38
CA LEU A 175 14.11 0.38 20.46
C LEU A 175 13.50 -0.18 19.16
N TRP A 176 13.41 0.65 18.08
CA TRP A 176 12.74 0.25 16.85
C TRP A 176 13.34 -1.01 16.19
N GLN A 177 14.65 -1.22 16.31
CA GLN A 177 15.26 -2.44 15.78
C GLN A 177 14.71 -3.70 16.45
N LYS A 178 14.45 -3.67 17.76
CA LYS A 178 13.83 -4.82 18.46
C LYS A 178 12.43 -5.14 17.95
N ALA A 179 11.64 -4.10 17.59
CA ALA A 179 10.33 -4.29 17.00
C ALA A 179 10.43 -4.88 15.57
N ARG A 180 11.44 -4.50 14.79
CA ARG A 180 11.71 -5.09 13.47
C ARG A 180 12.09 -6.56 13.57
N ASP A 181 13.01 -6.90 14.47
CA ASP A 181 13.45 -8.27 14.67
C ASP A 181 12.26 -9.14 15.10
N ARG A 182 11.47 -8.66 16.05
CA ARG A 182 10.28 -9.38 16.52
C ARG A 182 9.23 -9.57 15.44
N TYR A 183 9.03 -8.57 14.58
CA TYR A 183 8.13 -8.67 13.43
C TYR A 183 8.55 -9.79 12.46
N VAL A 184 9.85 -9.91 12.16
CA VAL A 184 10.38 -10.99 11.31
C VAL A 184 10.23 -12.36 11.95
N GLU A 185 10.52 -12.47 13.25
CA GLU A 185 10.32 -13.72 14.02
C GLU A 185 8.86 -14.18 13.95
N LEU A 186 7.91 -13.29 14.21
CA LEU A 186 6.48 -13.59 14.14
C LEU A 186 6.04 -13.99 12.72
N LYS A 187 6.51 -13.29 11.70
CA LYS A 187 6.22 -13.67 10.30
C LYS A 187 6.70 -15.08 9.99
N ASN A 188 7.91 -15.44 10.43
CA ASN A 188 8.46 -16.77 10.20
C ASN A 188 7.74 -17.85 11.03
N MET A 189 7.35 -17.52 12.25
CA MET A 189 6.54 -18.40 13.08
C MET A 189 5.18 -18.70 12.44
N TYR A 190 4.51 -17.68 11.87
CA TYR A 190 3.23 -17.86 11.19
C TYR A 190 3.38 -18.56 9.83
N LEU A 191 4.49 -18.35 9.11
CA LEU A 191 4.78 -19.06 7.86
C LEU A 191 4.92 -20.57 8.07
N SER A 192 5.47 -21.00 9.22
CA SER A 192 5.63 -22.43 9.55
C SER A 192 4.33 -23.14 9.92
N ARG A 193 3.27 -22.39 10.22
CA ARG A 193 1.96 -22.94 10.60
C ARG A 193 1.10 -23.14 9.33
N GLN A 194 0.86 -24.38 8.95
CA GLN A 194 0.02 -24.72 7.81
C GLN A 194 -1.39 -24.08 7.91
N GLY A 195 -1.82 -23.42 6.82
CA GLY A 195 -3.15 -22.83 6.72
C GLY A 195 -3.35 -21.47 7.42
N ASN A 196 -2.31 -20.87 7.98
CA ASN A 196 -2.44 -19.62 8.73
C ASN A 196 -1.95 -18.42 7.90
N THR A 197 -2.88 -17.72 7.25
CA THR A 197 -2.62 -16.46 6.55
C THR A 197 -2.80 -15.27 7.52
N HIS A 198 -1.83 -15.03 8.38
CA HIS A 198 -1.85 -13.84 9.25
C HIS A 198 -1.53 -12.58 8.43
N PRO A 199 -2.45 -11.62 8.32
CA PRO A 199 -2.18 -10.37 7.61
C PRO A 199 -0.97 -9.66 8.22
N SER A 200 -0.07 -9.15 7.37
CA SER A 200 1.16 -8.45 7.81
C SER A 200 0.90 -7.31 8.79
N PHE A 201 -0.27 -6.65 8.69
CA PHE A 201 -0.67 -5.61 9.64
C PHE A 201 -0.92 -6.16 11.05
N ILE A 202 -1.55 -7.33 11.18
CA ILE A 202 -1.80 -7.97 12.50
C ILE A 202 -0.48 -8.37 13.13
N VAL A 203 0.44 -8.95 12.36
CA VAL A 203 1.80 -9.28 12.83
C VAL A 203 2.56 -8.02 13.29
N TYR A 204 2.39 -6.91 12.59
CA TYR A 204 2.97 -5.63 12.99
C TYR A 204 2.38 -5.13 14.34
N VAL A 205 1.06 -5.19 14.50
CA VAL A 205 0.38 -4.83 15.76
C VAL A 205 0.90 -5.66 16.92
N GLU A 206 1.04 -6.97 16.72
CA GLU A 206 1.55 -7.90 17.72
C GLU A 206 2.99 -7.57 18.12
N ALA A 207 3.89 -7.41 17.13
CA ALA A 207 5.30 -7.07 17.39
C ALA A 207 5.44 -5.76 18.18
N VAL A 208 4.69 -4.72 17.78
CA VAL A 208 4.71 -3.43 18.49
C VAL A 208 4.20 -3.55 19.91
N ASN A 209 3.09 -4.27 20.12
CA ASN A 209 2.53 -4.45 21.44
C ASN A 209 3.49 -5.21 22.37
N GLU A 210 4.08 -6.31 21.90
CA GLU A 210 5.01 -7.11 22.71
C GLU A 210 6.23 -6.29 23.14
N ILE A 211 6.85 -5.52 22.21
CA ILE A 211 8.00 -4.67 22.54
C ILE A 211 7.57 -3.53 23.47
N TYR A 212 6.44 -2.88 23.21
CA TYR A 212 5.94 -1.80 24.05
C TYR A 212 5.73 -2.29 25.49
N TYR A 213 4.97 -3.35 25.68
CA TYR A 213 4.69 -3.88 27.03
C TYR A 213 5.90 -4.49 27.74
N LYS A 214 6.94 -4.89 27.02
CA LYS A 214 8.19 -5.36 27.62
C LYS A 214 9.05 -4.24 28.20
N TYR A 215 9.02 -3.04 27.61
CA TYR A 215 9.95 -1.97 27.96
C TYR A 215 9.28 -0.74 28.59
N PHE A 216 7.96 -0.60 28.53
CA PHE A 216 7.21 0.57 29.02
C PHE A 216 6.16 0.21 30.10
N ARG A 217 6.24 -0.96 30.68
CA ARG A 217 5.44 -1.37 31.84
C ARG A 217 6.23 -1.22 33.13
#